data_6d3ddf09de1d282af5ba5df576123613
#
_entry.id   6d3ddf09de1d282af5ba5df576123613
#
_cell.length_a   1.000
_cell.length_b   1.000
_cell.length_c   1.000
_cell.angle_alpha   90.00
_cell.angle_beta   90.00
_cell.angle_gamma   90.00
#
_symmetry.space_group_name_H-M   'P 1'
#
loop_
_entity.id
_entity.type
_entity.pdbx_description
1 polymer ?
#
loop_
_entity_poly.entity_id
_entity_poly.type
_entity_poly.pdbx_seq_one_letter_code
_entity_poly.pdbx_strand_id
1 'polypeptide(L)'
;MSKVIKNGTIVTHDLTYKSDILIDGSTIVEIGPNLKGNNELDASDCYIMPGGIDPHTHLEMPFMGTYSSDDFESGTRAALAGGTTMVVDFALPNPGESLLDAIKRWDNKSTRANCDYSFHMAVTWWGEKVFDDMKTVIETKGINTFKHFLAYKGALMVNDDELYASFSRLGELGGIAMVHAENGDVVAELSAKLLAEGNTGPEAHAYSRPSQVEGEATNRAIMIADMAGVPLYVVHTSCEEAHEAIRRAKQAGKRVWGEPLIQHLTLDESEYFNKDWDHAARRVMSPPFRNKLHQDSLWAGLQSGSLSVVATDHCAFTTEQKRYGVGDFTKIPNGTGGLEDRLPMLWTNGVRTGRLTMNEFVAVTSTNIAKILNCYPKKGAVMVGADADLIVWDPNKTKVISAN
;
A
#
# COMPACT_ATOMS: atom_id res chain seq x y z
N MET A 1 -0.13 13.64 31.05
CA MET A 1 -1.36 13.08 31.68
C MET A 1 -1.45 11.63 31.24
N SER A 2 -1.45 10.71 32.22
CA SER A 2 -1.52 9.29 31.91
C SER A 2 -2.94 8.86 31.50
N LYS A 3 -3.02 7.99 30.50
CA LYS A 3 -4.24 7.28 30.09
C LYS A 3 -4.07 5.80 30.40
N VAL A 4 -5.15 5.13 30.80
CA VAL A 4 -5.14 3.66 30.87
C VAL A 4 -6.28 3.08 30.03
N ILE A 5 -5.97 2.07 29.20
CA ILE A 5 -6.96 1.25 28.50
C ILE A 5 -7.13 -0.02 29.31
N LYS A 6 -8.36 -0.32 29.72
CA LYS A 6 -8.67 -1.40 30.69
C LYS A 6 -9.53 -2.49 30.09
N ASN A 7 -9.42 -3.66 30.66
CA ASN A 7 -10.31 -4.82 30.43
C ASN A 7 -10.30 -5.39 28.99
N GLY A 8 -9.52 -4.83 28.07
CA GLY A 8 -9.48 -5.27 26.69
C GLY A 8 -8.67 -6.55 26.49
N THR A 9 -8.85 -7.17 25.32
CA THR A 9 -8.00 -8.27 24.87
C THR A 9 -6.95 -7.72 23.91
N ILE A 10 -5.68 -7.74 24.32
CA ILE A 10 -4.56 -7.33 23.45
C ILE A 10 -4.33 -8.41 22.41
N VAL A 11 -4.24 -7.99 21.14
CA VAL A 11 -3.91 -8.85 20.00
C VAL A 11 -2.67 -8.28 19.30
N THR A 12 -1.60 -9.04 19.32
CA THR A 12 -0.36 -8.75 18.57
C THR A 12 -0.24 -9.71 17.37
N HIS A 13 0.81 -9.61 16.59
CA HIS A 13 1.05 -10.54 15.49
C HIS A 13 1.33 -12.00 15.93
N ASP A 14 1.57 -12.24 17.22
CA ASP A 14 1.98 -13.55 17.76
C ASP A 14 1.26 -13.94 19.06
N LEU A 15 0.64 -13.00 19.76
CA LEU A 15 -0.02 -13.26 21.05
C LEU A 15 -1.43 -12.68 21.12
N THR A 16 -2.28 -13.31 21.93
CA THR A 16 -3.62 -12.81 22.31
C THR A 16 -3.82 -13.04 23.81
N TYR A 17 -3.99 -11.96 24.58
CA TYR A 17 -4.11 -12.03 26.04
C TYR A 17 -4.86 -10.83 26.62
N LYS A 18 -5.45 -10.98 27.82
CA LYS A 18 -6.10 -9.87 28.54
C LYS A 18 -5.09 -9.12 29.38
N SER A 19 -5.06 -7.80 29.26
CA SER A 19 -4.27 -6.91 30.13
C SER A 19 -4.72 -5.47 29.97
N ASP A 20 -4.35 -4.60 30.96
CA ASP A 20 -4.49 -3.16 30.83
C ASP A 20 -3.21 -2.56 30.22
N ILE A 21 -3.33 -1.39 29.60
CA ILE A 21 -2.22 -0.65 29.00
C ILE A 21 -2.19 0.75 29.62
N LEU A 22 -1.07 1.14 30.21
CA LEU A 22 -0.82 2.49 30.69
C LEU A 22 -0.01 3.27 29.65
N ILE A 23 -0.51 4.45 29.33
CA ILE A 23 0.08 5.37 28.34
C ILE A 23 0.44 6.66 29.05
N ASP A 24 1.66 7.16 28.89
CA ASP A 24 2.07 8.50 29.26
C ASP A 24 2.59 9.29 28.04
N GLY A 25 1.95 10.43 27.79
CA GLY A 25 2.16 11.17 26.57
C GLY A 25 1.74 10.34 25.33
N SER A 26 2.68 10.01 24.48
CA SER A 26 2.51 9.19 23.27
C SER A 26 3.10 7.78 23.38
N THR A 27 3.53 7.35 24.57
CA THR A 27 4.28 6.10 24.74
C THR A 27 3.56 5.13 25.66
N ILE A 28 3.60 3.85 25.35
CA ILE A 28 3.17 2.75 26.23
C ILE A 28 4.24 2.59 27.31
N VAL A 29 3.88 2.83 28.58
CA VAL A 29 4.83 2.78 29.69
C VAL A 29 4.71 1.53 30.55
N GLU A 30 3.53 0.90 30.57
CA GLU A 30 3.31 -0.33 31.34
C GLU A 30 2.19 -1.17 30.71
N ILE A 31 2.32 -2.49 30.76
CA ILE A 31 1.29 -3.46 30.41
C ILE A 31 1.17 -4.45 31.58
N GLY A 32 0.01 -4.52 32.18
CA GLY A 32 -0.20 -5.36 33.36
C GLY A 32 -1.65 -5.32 33.86
N PRO A 33 -2.00 -6.11 34.86
CA PRO A 33 -3.34 -6.13 35.41
C PRO A 33 -3.56 -4.95 36.36
N ASN A 34 -4.81 -4.46 36.44
CA ASN A 34 -5.27 -3.47 37.44
C ASN A 34 -4.50 -2.14 37.45
N LEU A 35 -4.04 -1.69 36.28
CA LEU A 35 -3.36 -0.42 36.10
C LEU A 35 -4.30 0.76 36.41
N LYS A 36 -3.74 1.89 36.85
CA LYS A 36 -4.48 3.12 37.16
C LYS A 36 -3.88 4.29 36.37
N GLY A 37 -4.73 5.17 35.86
CA GLY A 37 -4.33 6.38 35.14
C GLY A 37 -5.29 7.54 35.44
N ASN A 38 -4.92 8.74 35.03
CA ASN A 38 -5.76 9.92 35.23
C ASN A 38 -7.04 9.88 34.36
N ASN A 39 -6.97 9.24 33.22
CA ASN A 39 -8.10 8.99 32.30
C ASN A 39 -8.18 7.49 32.05
N GLU A 40 -9.35 6.91 32.23
CA GLU A 40 -9.60 5.48 31.98
C GLU A 40 -10.51 5.31 30.76
N LEU A 41 -10.10 4.42 29.84
CA LEU A 41 -10.91 3.94 28.72
C LEU A 41 -11.25 2.47 28.96
N ASP A 42 -12.52 2.15 29.14
CA ASP A 42 -12.97 0.77 29.22
C ASP A 42 -13.06 0.15 27.83
N ALA A 43 -12.29 -0.91 27.60
CA ALA A 43 -12.24 -1.69 26.38
C ALA A 43 -12.81 -3.11 26.59
N SER A 44 -13.74 -3.27 27.55
CA SER A 44 -14.43 -4.55 27.78
C SER A 44 -15.04 -5.05 26.45
N ASP A 45 -14.87 -6.35 26.18
CA ASP A 45 -15.33 -7.03 24.96
C ASP A 45 -14.73 -6.52 23.64
N CYS A 46 -13.72 -5.64 23.72
CA CYS A 46 -12.97 -5.13 22.57
C CYS A 46 -11.58 -5.75 22.47
N TYR A 47 -11.03 -5.72 21.26
CA TYR A 47 -9.62 -6.00 21.01
C TYR A 47 -8.79 -4.71 21.02
N ILE A 48 -7.59 -4.78 21.57
CA ILE A 48 -6.60 -3.70 21.51
C ILE A 48 -5.48 -4.17 20.60
N MET A 49 -5.29 -3.50 19.49
CA MET A 49 -4.29 -3.86 18.48
C MET A 49 -3.40 -2.64 18.18
N PRO A 50 -2.17 -2.85 17.65
CA PRO A 50 -1.40 -1.74 17.11
C PRO A 50 -2.18 -1.11 15.95
N GLY A 51 -2.10 0.20 15.82
CA GLY A 51 -2.70 0.94 14.71
C GLY A 51 -2.22 0.41 13.36
N GLY A 52 -3.10 0.42 12.38
CA GLY A 52 -2.76 0.03 11.02
C GLY A 52 -1.71 0.96 10.42
N ILE A 53 -0.79 0.40 9.63
CA ILE A 53 0.15 1.14 8.80
C ILE A 53 -0.21 0.86 7.35
N ASP A 54 -0.55 1.89 6.58
CA ASP A 54 -0.78 1.76 5.15
C ASP A 54 0.45 2.23 4.38
N PRO A 55 1.22 1.31 3.77
CA PRO A 55 2.44 1.68 3.07
C PRO A 55 2.22 2.18 1.65
N HIS A 56 0.98 2.40 1.22
CA HIS A 56 0.71 2.71 -0.18
C HIS A 56 -0.44 3.70 -0.33
N THR A 57 -0.09 4.98 -0.32
CA THR A 57 -1.04 6.08 -0.52
C THR A 57 -0.49 7.11 -1.50
N HIS A 58 -1.40 7.83 -2.18
CA HIS A 58 -1.10 8.89 -3.15
C HIS A 58 -1.97 10.11 -2.87
N LEU A 59 -1.67 10.80 -1.76
CA LEU A 59 -2.42 11.98 -1.32
C LEU A 59 -1.94 13.22 -2.06
N GLU A 60 -2.88 14.00 -2.59
CA GLU A 60 -2.59 15.24 -3.35
C GLU A 60 -1.55 15.03 -4.47
N MET A 61 -1.58 13.84 -5.09
CA MET A 61 -0.63 13.45 -6.11
C MET A 61 -1.02 14.00 -7.48
N PRO A 62 -0.13 14.71 -8.21
CA PRO A 62 -0.36 15.06 -9.61
C PRO A 62 -0.28 13.80 -10.47
N PHE A 63 -1.35 13.47 -11.20
CA PHE A 63 -1.39 12.29 -12.05
C PHE A 63 -2.38 12.45 -13.21
N MET A 64 -1.97 12.04 -14.42
CA MET A 64 -2.80 12.04 -15.63
C MET A 64 -3.54 13.38 -15.89
N GLY A 65 -2.86 14.52 -15.68
CA GLY A 65 -3.40 15.85 -15.93
C GLY A 65 -4.31 16.41 -14.84
N THR A 66 -4.42 15.74 -13.71
CA THR A 66 -5.21 16.18 -12.55
C THR A 66 -4.45 15.87 -11.25
N TYR A 67 -5.14 15.94 -10.11
CA TYR A 67 -4.63 15.56 -8.79
C TYR A 67 -5.56 14.54 -8.14
N SER A 68 -5.02 13.61 -7.35
CA SER A 68 -5.84 12.79 -6.47
C SER A 68 -6.68 13.68 -5.56
N SER A 69 -7.94 13.28 -5.32
CA SER A 69 -8.95 14.14 -4.67
C SER A 69 -8.72 14.34 -3.17
N ASP A 70 -8.09 13.39 -2.51
CA ASP A 70 -7.76 13.52 -1.10
C ASP A 70 -6.37 14.17 -0.93
N ASP A 71 -6.31 15.16 -0.05
CA ASP A 71 -5.08 15.74 0.44
C ASP A 71 -4.62 15.06 1.74
N PHE A 72 -3.49 15.51 2.31
CA PHE A 72 -2.99 14.94 3.57
C PHE A 72 -3.93 15.15 4.77
N GLU A 73 -4.76 16.20 4.75
CA GLU A 73 -5.74 16.41 5.82
C GLU A 73 -6.91 15.42 5.70
N SER A 74 -7.58 15.37 4.55
CA SER A 74 -8.75 14.50 4.33
C SER A 74 -8.37 13.04 4.34
N GLY A 75 -7.31 12.65 3.64
CA GLY A 75 -6.84 11.26 3.55
C GLY A 75 -6.40 10.70 4.90
N THR A 76 -5.63 11.46 5.70
CA THR A 76 -5.21 10.97 7.02
C THR A 76 -6.33 10.96 8.05
N ARG A 77 -7.36 11.81 7.91
CA ARG A 77 -8.60 11.69 8.69
C ARG A 77 -9.38 10.42 8.34
N ALA A 78 -9.48 10.09 7.04
CA ALA A 78 -10.07 8.83 6.60
C ALA A 78 -9.26 7.61 7.12
N ALA A 79 -7.93 7.69 7.10
CA ALA A 79 -7.05 6.68 7.68
C ALA A 79 -7.39 6.40 9.15
N LEU A 80 -7.43 7.45 9.98
CA LEU A 80 -7.77 7.34 11.40
C LEU A 80 -9.16 6.78 11.62
N ALA A 81 -10.15 7.21 10.82
CA ALA A 81 -11.53 6.68 10.90
C ALA A 81 -11.59 5.18 10.61
N GLY A 82 -10.70 4.67 9.75
CA GLY A 82 -10.54 3.24 9.43
C GLY A 82 -9.60 2.47 10.34
N GLY A 83 -8.96 3.12 11.33
CA GLY A 83 -8.01 2.48 12.26
C GLY A 83 -6.56 2.43 11.75
N THR A 84 -6.24 3.16 10.68
CA THR A 84 -4.87 3.34 10.20
C THR A 84 -4.26 4.57 10.87
N THR A 85 -3.17 4.39 11.61
CA THR A 85 -2.51 5.45 12.39
C THR A 85 -1.24 5.98 11.76
N MET A 86 -0.76 5.32 10.70
CA MET A 86 0.38 5.76 9.91
C MET A 86 0.14 5.47 8.43
N VAL A 87 0.49 6.43 7.58
CA VAL A 87 0.50 6.28 6.12
C VAL A 87 1.90 6.48 5.57
N VAL A 88 2.24 5.79 4.47
CA VAL A 88 3.48 6.06 3.73
C VAL A 88 3.12 6.41 2.29
N ASP A 89 3.39 7.66 1.93
CA ASP A 89 3.07 8.22 0.63
C ASP A 89 4.29 8.20 -0.32
N PHE A 90 4.09 8.43 -1.61
CA PHE A 90 5.16 8.38 -2.61
C PHE A 90 5.55 9.79 -3.06
N ALA A 91 6.76 10.23 -2.67
CA ALA A 91 7.33 11.46 -3.22
C ALA A 91 7.74 11.23 -4.67
N LEU A 92 7.06 11.90 -5.61
CA LEU A 92 7.18 11.69 -7.04
C LEU A 92 7.95 12.84 -7.71
N PRO A 93 9.18 12.63 -8.20
CA PRO A 93 9.92 13.63 -8.95
C PRO A 93 9.41 13.73 -10.38
N ASN A 94 9.48 14.93 -10.96
CA ASN A 94 9.34 15.11 -12.39
C ASN A 94 10.64 14.65 -13.11
N PRO A 95 10.58 14.29 -14.41
CA PRO A 95 11.79 14.00 -15.17
C PRO A 95 12.82 15.14 -15.07
N GLY A 96 14.07 14.82 -14.71
CA GLY A 96 15.15 15.80 -14.51
C GLY A 96 15.15 16.52 -13.17
N GLU A 97 14.16 16.33 -12.32
CA GLU A 97 14.08 16.93 -10.99
C GLU A 97 14.94 16.16 -9.97
N SER A 98 15.47 16.89 -8.97
CA SER A 98 16.13 16.29 -7.82
C SER A 98 15.15 15.49 -6.96
N LEU A 99 15.59 14.34 -6.43
CA LEU A 99 14.82 13.59 -5.45
C LEU A 99 14.55 14.43 -4.18
N LEU A 100 15.52 15.27 -3.80
CA LEU A 100 15.40 16.14 -2.62
C LEU A 100 14.35 17.25 -2.82
N ASP A 101 14.23 17.80 -4.02
CA ASP A 101 13.21 18.81 -4.34
C ASP A 101 11.81 18.18 -4.32
N ALA A 102 11.68 16.95 -4.83
CA ALA A 102 10.43 16.21 -4.73
C ALA A 102 10.04 15.96 -3.28
N ILE A 103 10.95 15.49 -2.42
CA ILE A 103 10.69 15.28 -0.99
C ILE A 103 10.25 16.57 -0.33
N LYS A 104 10.91 17.69 -0.61
CA LYS A 104 10.54 19.00 -0.07
C LYS A 104 9.09 19.39 -0.41
N ARG A 105 8.61 19.05 -1.62
CA ARG A 105 7.21 19.29 -1.97
C ARG A 105 6.27 18.43 -1.12
N TRP A 106 6.60 17.16 -0.90
CA TRP A 106 5.82 16.26 -0.06
C TRP A 106 5.87 16.64 1.42
N ASP A 107 7.03 17.05 1.93
CA ASP A 107 7.17 17.61 3.29
C ASP A 107 6.21 18.81 3.50
N ASN A 108 6.08 19.71 2.50
CA ASN A 108 5.15 20.84 2.59
C ASN A 108 3.68 20.43 2.59
N LYS A 109 3.29 19.41 1.78
CA LYS A 109 1.91 18.90 1.72
C LYS A 109 1.52 18.20 3.01
N SER A 110 2.43 17.40 3.57
CA SER A 110 2.18 16.55 4.74
C SER A 110 2.06 17.32 6.06
N THR A 111 2.36 18.62 6.09
CA THR A 111 2.20 19.47 7.29
C THR A 111 0.77 19.48 7.85
N ARG A 112 -0.22 19.09 7.04
CA ARG A 112 -1.65 18.99 7.42
C ARG A 112 -2.10 17.60 7.85
N ALA A 113 -1.17 16.63 7.91
CA ALA A 113 -1.50 15.26 8.30
C ALA A 113 -2.02 15.18 9.74
N ASN A 114 -3.03 14.34 9.96
CA ASN A 114 -3.63 14.10 11.28
C ASN A 114 -3.13 12.81 11.93
N CYS A 115 -2.43 11.94 11.19
CA CYS A 115 -1.77 10.75 11.71
C CYS A 115 -0.27 10.80 11.37
N ASP A 116 0.48 9.83 11.85
CA ASP A 116 1.89 9.70 11.48
C ASP A 116 2.04 9.39 9.99
N TYR A 117 3.14 9.84 9.42
CA TYR A 117 3.43 9.61 8.01
C TYR A 117 4.93 9.42 7.74
N SER A 118 5.22 8.84 6.60
CA SER A 118 6.54 8.77 6.00
C SER A 118 6.40 8.77 4.48
N PHE A 119 7.54 8.65 3.77
CA PHE A 119 7.55 8.63 2.32
C PHE A 119 8.37 7.45 1.79
N HIS A 120 7.93 6.95 0.62
CA HIS A 120 8.79 6.25 -0.33
C HIS A 120 9.28 7.24 -1.37
N MET A 121 10.49 7.07 -1.86
CA MET A 121 11.02 7.91 -2.94
C MET A 121 10.77 7.23 -4.30
N ALA A 122 10.06 7.90 -5.20
CA ALA A 122 9.92 7.37 -6.56
C ALA A 122 11.16 7.68 -7.41
N VAL A 123 11.50 6.75 -8.32
CA VAL A 123 12.53 6.90 -9.36
C VAL A 123 11.82 6.79 -10.70
N THR A 124 11.64 7.93 -11.38
CA THR A 124 10.90 8.07 -12.64
C THR A 124 11.80 8.39 -13.82
N TRP A 125 13.08 8.54 -13.55
CA TRP A 125 14.16 8.77 -14.48
C TRP A 125 15.49 8.41 -13.84
N TRP A 126 16.54 8.21 -14.63
CA TRP A 126 17.85 7.84 -14.13
C TRP A 126 18.95 8.76 -14.67
N GLY A 127 19.95 9.04 -13.85
CA GLY A 127 21.12 9.85 -14.15
C GLY A 127 21.98 10.11 -12.92
N GLU A 128 23.13 10.74 -13.11
CA GLU A 128 24.12 11.02 -12.07
C GLU A 128 23.50 11.73 -10.86
N LYS A 129 22.60 12.67 -11.09
CA LYS A 129 21.90 13.39 -10.02
C LYS A 129 21.04 12.46 -9.15
N VAL A 130 20.29 11.52 -9.73
CA VAL A 130 19.49 10.54 -8.99
C VAL A 130 20.41 9.62 -8.19
N PHE A 131 21.50 9.16 -8.82
CA PHE A 131 22.53 8.33 -8.17
C PHE A 131 23.07 8.96 -6.90
N ASP A 132 23.42 10.26 -6.95
CA ASP A 132 23.95 11.02 -5.81
C ASP A 132 22.89 11.32 -4.77
N ASP A 133 21.70 11.76 -5.20
CA ASP A 133 20.58 12.10 -4.32
C ASP A 133 20.12 10.90 -3.49
N MET A 134 20.16 9.67 -4.02
CA MET A 134 19.75 8.45 -3.31
C MET A 134 20.47 8.28 -1.97
N LYS A 135 21.78 8.52 -1.95
CA LYS A 135 22.57 8.46 -0.70
C LYS A 135 22.09 9.52 0.29
N THR A 136 21.93 10.76 -0.17
CA THR A 136 21.48 11.86 0.68
C THR A 136 20.07 11.61 1.23
N VAL A 137 19.16 11.06 0.42
CA VAL A 137 17.79 10.71 0.84
C VAL A 137 17.81 9.68 1.97
N ILE A 138 18.61 8.63 1.85
CA ILE A 138 18.75 7.60 2.90
C ILE A 138 19.36 8.19 4.17
N GLU A 139 20.50 8.89 4.05
CA GLU A 139 21.29 9.33 5.21
C GLU A 139 20.64 10.50 5.97
N THR A 140 19.96 11.40 5.27
CA THR A 140 19.46 12.65 5.88
C THR A 140 17.94 12.67 6.10
N LYS A 141 17.19 11.90 5.31
CA LYS A 141 15.73 11.83 5.42
C LYS A 141 15.24 10.52 6.04
N GLY A 142 16.11 9.51 6.18
CA GLY A 142 15.75 8.19 6.69
C GLY A 142 14.82 7.40 5.75
N ILE A 143 14.67 7.82 4.50
CA ILE A 143 13.85 7.14 3.49
C ILE A 143 14.75 6.13 2.78
N ASN A 144 14.52 4.84 3.03
CA ASN A 144 15.33 3.74 2.50
C ASN A 144 14.60 2.88 1.46
N THR A 145 13.40 3.28 1.04
CA THR A 145 12.55 2.57 0.09
C THR A 145 12.39 3.40 -1.19
N PHE A 146 12.67 2.79 -2.36
CA PHE A 146 12.67 3.48 -3.64
C PHE A 146 11.79 2.77 -4.66
N LYS A 147 10.76 3.47 -5.17
CA LYS A 147 9.74 2.96 -6.07
C LYS A 147 10.07 3.20 -7.54
N HIS A 148 10.07 2.13 -8.31
CA HIS A 148 10.25 2.13 -9.76
C HIS A 148 8.98 1.68 -10.46
N PHE A 149 8.76 2.17 -11.67
CA PHE A 149 7.61 1.81 -12.50
C PHE A 149 8.09 1.08 -13.75
N LEU A 150 7.58 -0.14 -13.98
CA LEU A 150 7.83 -0.88 -15.20
C LEU A 150 6.70 -0.66 -16.24
N ALA A 151 5.74 0.19 -15.92
CA ALA A 151 4.66 0.64 -16.79
C ALA A 151 4.59 2.17 -16.84
N TYR A 152 3.57 2.72 -17.50
CA TYR A 152 3.41 4.14 -17.80
C TYR A 152 4.50 4.68 -18.73
N LYS A 153 4.68 3.98 -19.88
CA LYS A 153 5.64 4.30 -20.94
C LYS A 153 5.56 5.77 -21.37
N GLY A 154 6.72 6.43 -21.38
CA GLY A 154 6.82 7.85 -21.72
C GLY A 154 6.44 8.83 -20.58
N ALA A 155 6.11 8.32 -19.37
CA ALA A 155 5.78 9.14 -18.21
C ALA A 155 6.60 8.76 -16.97
N LEU A 156 6.34 7.59 -16.37
CA LEU A 156 6.98 7.15 -15.13
C LEU A 156 7.91 5.95 -15.31
N MET A 157 7.78 5.24 -16.44
CA MET A 157 8.48 3.99 -16.70
C MET A 157 9.99 4.22 -16.80
N VAL A 158 10.74 3.37 -16.09
CA VAL A 158 12.20 3.21 -16.24
C VAL A 158 12.52 1.95 -17.04
N ASN A 159 13.58 1.99 -17.84
CA ASN A 159 14.03 0.85 -18.62
C ASN A 159 14.84 -0.14 -17.77
N ASP A 160 15.08 -1.35 -18.27
CA ASP A 160 15.77 -2.40 -17.52
C ASP A 160 17.23 -2.05 -17.18
N ASP A 161 17.93 -1.29 -17.98
CA ASP A 161 19.28 -0.79 -17.71
C ASP A 161 19.29 0.25 -16.59
N GLU A 162 18.33 1.18 -16.59
CA GLU A 162 18.10 2.17 -15.53
C GLU A 162 17.68 1.47 -14.23
N LEU A 163 16.80 0.47 -14.32
CA LEU A 163 16.34 -0.33 -13.21
C LEU A 163 17.50 -1.08 -12.53
N TYR A 164 18.34 -1.75 -13.34
CA TYR A 164 19.52 -2.46 -12.81
C TYR A 164 20.52 -1.51 -12.16
N ALA A 165 20.79 -0.36 -12.78
CA ALA A 165 21.71 0.65 -12.23
C ALA A 165 21.18 1.20 -10.88
N SER A 166 19.90 1.53 -10.81
CA SER A 166 19.26 2.01 -9.58
C SER A 166 19.23 0.93 -8.48
N PHE A 167 18.89 -0.31 -8.83
CA PHE A 167 18.88 -1.44 -7.90
C PHE A 167 20.27 -1.72 -7.33
N SER A 168 21.30 -1.69 -8.18
CA SER A 168 22.70 -1.85 -7.75
C SER A 168 23.09 -0.77 -6.74
N ARG A 169 22.73 0.49 -7.03
CA ARG A 169 22.97 1.60 -6.11
C ARG A 169 22.25 1.42 -4.78
N LEU A 170 20.99 0.95 -4.78
CA LEU A 170 20.25 0.64 -3.55
C LEU A 170 20.90 -0.50 -2.76
N GLY A 171 21.39 -1.54 -3.44
CA GLY A 171 22.12 -2.63 -2.81
C GLY A 171 23.35 -2.14 -2.04
N GLU A 172 24.15 -1.24 -2.64
CA GLU A 172 25.29 -0.58 -1.99
C GLU A 172 24.89 0.25 -0.76
N LEU A 173 23.76 0.93 -0.82
CA LEU A 173 23.28 1.82 0.24
C LEU A 173 22.44 1.11 1.32
N GLY A 174 22.17 -0.19 1.17
CA GLY A 174 21.31 -0.94 2.10
C GLY A 174 19.83 -0.57 2.01
N GLY A 175 19.38 -0.04 0.88
CA GLY A 175 17.98 0.32 0.62
C GLY A 175 17.13 -0.87 0.21
N ILE A 176 15.85 -0.60 -0.04
CA ILE A 176 14.86 -1.55 -0.53
C ILE A 176 14.29 -1.03 -1.85
N ALA A 177 14.38 -1.85 -2.89
CA ALA A 177 13.74 -1.56 -4.17
C ALA A 177 12.25 -1.90 -4.11
N MET A 178 11.41 -1.04 -4.69
CA MET A 178 9.98 -1.26 -4.86
C MET A 178 9.60 -1.16 -6.33
N VAL A 179 8.64 -1.96 -6.79
CA VAL A 179 8.24 -1.96 -8.21
C VAL A 179 6.72 -1.98 -8.39
N HIS A 180 6.24 -1.10 -9.27
CA HIS A 180 5.00 -1.30 -10.01
C HIS A 180 5.33 -2.23 -11.17
N ALA A 181 4.88 -3.47 -11.11
CA ALA A 181 5.33 -4.54 -11.98
C ALA A 181 4.26 -4.90 -13.03
N GLU A 182 4.11 -4.10 -14.07
CA GLU A 182 3.40 -4.43 -15.30
C GLU A 182 4.31 -4.16 -16.48
N ASN A 183 4.31 -5.02 -17.52
CA ASN A 183 5.09 -4.82 -18.74
C ASN A 183 4.53 -3.65 -19.54
N GLY A 184 5.12 -2.47 -19.39
CA GLY A 184 4.64 -1.23 -19.95
C GLY A 184 4.65 -1.17 -21.49
N ASP A 185 5.58 -1.86 -22.14
CA ASP A 185 5.62 -1.95 -23.60
C ASP A 185 4.42 -2.72 -24.14
N VAL A 186 4.14 -3.89 -23.55
CA VAL A 186 2.98 -4.72 -23.95
C VAL A 186 1.67 -4.02 -23.61
N VAL A 187 1.56 -3.37 -22.44
CA VAL A 187 0.37 -2.59 -22.07
C VAL A 187 0.11 -1.46 -23.07
N ALA A 188 1.15 -0.75 -23.51
CA ALA A 188 1.02 0.32 -24.49
C ALA A 188 0.51 -0.20 -25.85
N GLU A 189 1.05 -1.31 -26.36
CA GLU A 189 0.62 -1.95 -27.61
C GLU A 189 -0.82 -2.47 -27.51
N LEU A 190 -1.19 -3.14 -26.43
CA LEU A 190 -2.56 -3.62 -26.23
C LEU A 190 -3.56 -2.46 -26.14
N SER A 191 -3.18 -1.37 -25.45
CA SER A 191 -4.03 -0.17 -25.36
C SER A 191 -4.26 0.48 -26.72
N ALA A 192 -3.19 0.63 -27.52
CA ALA A 192 -3.29 1.19 -28.87
C ALA A 192 -4.15 0.32 -29.79
N LYS A 193 -4.00 -1.01 -29.72
CA LYS A 193 -4.80 -1.97 -30.47
C LYS A 193 -6.29 -1.86 -30.10
N LEU A 194 -6.63 -1.87 -28.83
CA LEU A 194 -8.01 -1.79 -28.35
C LEU A 194 -8.69 -0.49 -28.81
N LEU A 195 -7.99 0.65 -28.73
CA LEU A 195 -8.51 1.93 -29.23
C LEU A 195 -8.74 1.90 -30.75
N ALA A 196 -7.81 1.32 -31.51
CA ALA A 196 -7.95 1.18 -32.96
C ALA A 196 -9.14 0.29 -33.37
N GLU A 197 -9.50 -0.68 -32.53
CA GLU A 197 -10.67 -1.55 -32.69
C GLU A 197 -11.99 -0.91 -32.19
N GLY A 198 -11.94 0.32 -31.65
CA GLY A 198 -13.10 1.04 -31.12
C GLY A 198 -13.50 0.67 -29.70
N ASN A 199 -12.67 -0.09 -28.98
CA ASN A 199 -12.87 -0.43 -27.58
C ASN A 199 -12.40 0.73 -26.70
N THR A 200 -13.31 1.62 -26.30
CA THR A 200 -12.99 2.89 -25.64
C THR A 200 -13.52 2.99 -24.20
N GLY A 201 -14.29 2.00 -23.74
CA GLY A 201 -14.90 1.97 -22.42
C GLY A 201 -13.95 1.53 -21.29
N PRO A 202 -14.37 1.68 -20.02
CA PRO A 202 -13.56 1.29 -18.84
C PRO A 202 -13.12 -0.17 -18.86
N GLU A 203 -13.90 -1.08 -19.44
CA GLU A 203 -13.57 -2.51 -19.56
C GLU A 203 -12.30 -2.75 -20.41
N ALA A 204 -12.04 -1.88 -21.39
CA ALA A 204 -10.83 -1.96 -22.21
C ALA A 204 -9.55 -1.72 -21.39
N HIS A 205 -9.64 -1.01 -20.28
CA HIS A 205 -8.52 -0.86 -19.34
C HIS A 205 -8.07 -2.23 -18.80
N ALA A 206 -9.01 -3.08 -18.36
CA ALA A 206 -8.68 -4.42 -17.85
C ALA A 206 -8.12 -5.32 -18.98
N TYR A 207 -8.69 -5.26 -20.18
CA TYR A 207 -8.20 -6.01 -21.35
C TYR A 207 -6.80 -5.61 -21.79
N SER A 208 -6.41 -4.34 -21.63
CA SER A 208 -5.06 -3.86 -21.96
C SER A 208 -4.00 -4.32 -20.95
N ARG A 209 -4.40 -4.87 -19.82
CA ARG A 209 -3.53 -5.25 -18.68
C ARG A 209 -3.82 -6.67 -18.19
N PRO A 210 -3.67 -7.70 -19.05
CA PRO A 210 -3.87 -9.08 -18.64
C PRO A 210 -2.87 -9.47 -17.54
N SER A 211 -3.21 -10.50 -16.73
CA SER A 211 -2.39 -10.93 -15.59
C SER A 211 -0.94 -11.31 -15.97
N GLN A 212 -0.75 -11.77 -17.22
CA GLN A 212 0.57 -12.15 -17.74
C GLN A 212 1.54 -10.97 -17.78
N VAL A 213 1.09 -9.73 -18.06
CA VAL A 213 1.99 -8.56 -18.08
C VAL A 213 2.49 -8.22 -16.67
N GLU A 214 1.70 -8.52 -15.64
CA GLU A 214 2.09 -8.35 -14.24
C GLU A 214 3.01 -9.49 -13.78
N GLY A 215 2.68 -10.74 -14.09
CA GLY A 215 3.49 -11.90 -13.73
C GLY A 215 4.87 -11.87 -14.36
N GLU A 216 4.97 -11.52 -15.66
CA GLU A 216 6.26 -11.35 -16.38
C GLU A 216 7.10 -10.27 -15.71
N ALA A 217 6.53 -9.06 -15.53
CA ALA A 217 7.26 -7.92 -14.98
C ALA A 217 7.69 -8.18 -13.52
N THR A 218 6.88 -8.87 -12.72
CA THR A 218 7.23 -9.28 -11.36
C THR A 218 8.42 -10.23 -11.37
N ASN A 219 8.39 -11.26 -12.21
CA ASN A 219 9.50 -12.21 -12.30
C ASN A 219 10.79 -11.54 -12.80
N ARG A 220 10.70 -10.65 -13.80
CA ARG A 220 11.82 -9.87 -14.34
C ARG A 220 12.44 -9.00 -13.25
N ALA A 221 11.63 -8.23 -12.50
CA ALA A 221 12.10 -7.40 -11.41
C ALA A 221 12.80 -8.22 -10.30
N ILE A 222 12.27 -9.40 -9.95
CA ILE A 222 12.90 -10.32 -8.98
C ILE A 222 14.26 -10.76 -9.46
N MET A 223 14.42 -11.12 -10.75
CA MET A 223 15.70 -11.56 -11.29
C MET A 223 16.72 -10.42 -11.34
N ILE A 224 16.29 -9.20 -11.69
CA ILE A 224 17.16 -8.01 -11.69
C ILE A 224 17.59 -7.65 -10.26
N ALA A 225 16.67 -7.69 -9.29
CA ALA A 225 16.97 -7.41 -7.89
C ALA A 225 17.96 -8.43 -7.28
N ASP A 226 17.82 -9.70 -7.65
CA ASP A 226 18.75 -10.77 -7.23
C ASP A 226 20.16 -10.53 -7.76
N MET A 227 20.30 -10.18 -9.05
CA MET A 227 21.60 -9.83 -9.64
C MET A 227 22.22 -8.59 -9.01
N ALA A 228 21.41 -7.60 -8.64
CA ALA A 228 21.85 -6.37 -7.99
C ALA A 228 22.09 -6.53 -6.48
N GLY A 229 21.70 -7.67 -5.88
CA GLY A 229 21.87 -7.93 -4.43
C GLY A 229 20.95 -7.09 -3.53
N VAL A 230 19.85 -6.56 -4.04
CA VAL A 230 18.93 -5.67 -3.32
C VAL A 230 17.65 -6.40 -2.92
N PRO A 231 17.07 -6.14 -1.70
CA PRO A 231 15.73 -6.60 -1.36
C PRO A 231 14.67 -5.95 -2.25
N LEU A 232 13.63 -6.71 -2.59
CA LEU A 232 12.56 -6.24 -3.47
C LEU A 232 11.20 -6.27 -2.78
N TYR A 233 10.44 -5.18 -2.91
CA TYR A 233 9.05 -5.07 -2.51
C TYR A 233 8.16 -4.87 -3.74
N VAL A 234 7.34 -5.87 -4.06
CA VAL A 234 6.38 -5.83 -5.16
C VAL A 234 5.07 -5.26 -4.63
N VAL A 235 4.74 -4.04 -5.03
CA VAL A 235 3.52 -3.35 -4.58
C VAL A 235 2.29 -3.88 -5.33
N HIS A 236 1.10 -3.67 -4.78
CA HIS A 236 -0.22 -3.94 -5.41
C HIS A 236 -0.29 -5.23 -6.24
N THR A 237 0.27 -6.35 -5.73
CA THR A 237 0.19 -7.67 -6.36
C THR A 237 -1.27 -8.09 -6.55
N SER A 238 -1.73 -8.25 -7.80
CA SER A 238 -3.14 -8.46 -8.10
C SER A 238 -3.49 -9.84 -8.68
N CYS A 239 -2.49 -10.66 -9.06
CA CYS A 239 -2.73 -11.90 -9.79
C CYS A 239 -1.89 -13.08 -9.30
N GLU A 240 -2.34 -14.28 -9.68
CA GLU A 240 -1.68 -15.55 -9.35
C GLU A 240 -0.26 -15.62 -9.90
N GLU A 241 -0.03 -15.18 -11.14
CA GLU A 241 1.28 -15.26 -11.79
C GLU A 241 2.33 -14.43 -11.05
N ALA A 242 1.97 -13.24 -10.58
CA ALA A 242 2.86 -12.39 -9.77
C ALA A 242 3.08 -13.00 -8.38
N HIS A 243 2.02 -13.47 -7.71
CA HIS A 243 2.11 -14.16 -6.42
C HIS A 243 3.02 -15.40 -6.53
N GLU A 244 2.87 -16.22 -7.57
CA GLU A 244 3.69 -17.42 -7.77
C GLU A 244 5.18 -17.07 -7.97
N ALA A 245 5.49 -15.99 -8.69
CA ALA A 245 6.86 -15.50 -8.83
C ALA A 245 7.46 -15.09 -7.48
N ILE A 246 6.70 -14.36 -6.65
CA ILE A 246 7.09 -13.97 -5.29
C ILE A 246 7.30 -15.19 -4.40
N ARG A 247 6.36 -16.13 -4.41
CA ARG A 247 6.39 -17.36 -3.61
C ARG A 247 7.65 -18.18 -3.92
N ARG A 248 7.96 -18.40 -5.20
CA ARG A 248 9.17 -19.12 -5.63
C ARG A 248 10.45 -18.40 -5.18
N ALA A 249 10.48 -17.08 -5.29
CA ALA A 249 11.64 -16.29 -4.85
C ALA A 249 11.87 -16.42 -3.34
N LYS A 250 10.81 -16.32 -2.53
CA LYS A 250 10.91 -16.51 -1.07
C LYS A 250 11.35 -17.92 -0.69
N GLN A 251 10.82 -18.95 -1.37
CA GLN A 251 11.26 -20.35 -1.16
C GLN A 251 12.74 -20.57 -1.53
N ALA A 252 13.25 -19.82 -2.48
CA ALA A 252 14.68 -19.80 -2.83
C ALA A 252 15.55 -18.95 -1.88
N GLY A 253 14.96 -18.42 -0.79
CA GLY A 253 15.68 -17.63 0.22
C GLY A 253 15.94 -16.17 -0.17
N LYS A 254 15.31 -15.66 -1.24
CA LYS A 254 15.44 -14.26 -1.67
C LYS A 254 14.62 -13.35 -0.78
N ARG A 255 15.12 -12.15 -0.53
CA ARG A 255 14.40 -11.11 0.24
C ARG A 255 13.41 -10.38 -0.64
N VAL A 256 12.21 -10.98 -0.83
CA VAL A 256 11.12 -10.44 -1.64
C VAL A 256 9.87 -10.37 -0.79
N TRP A 257 9.14 -9.25 -0.85
CA TRP A 257 7.84 -9.05 -0.25
C TRP A 257 6.80 -8.76 -1.32
N GLY A 258 5.57 -9.16 -1.10
CA GLY A 258 4.42 -8.87 -1.95
C GLY A 258 3.29 -8.24 -1.13
N GLU A 259 2.58 -7.33 -1.76
CA GLU A 259 1.55 -6.50 -1.16
C GLU A 259 0.28 -6.56 -2.03
N PRO A 260 -0.72 -7.39 -1.72
CA PRO A 260 -2.03 -7.25 -2.32
C PRO A 260 -2.78 -6.04 -1.72
N LEU A 261 -3.70 -5.47 -2.51
CA LEU A 261 -4.58 -4.42 -2.03
C LEU A 261 -5.90 -5.00 -1.52
N ILE A 262 -6.54 -4.28 -0.59
CA ILE A 262 -7.86 -4.67 -0.11
C ILE A 262 -8.88 -4.76 -1.25
N GLN A 263 -8.78 -3.88 -2.26
CA GLN A 263 -9.64 -3.90 -3.44
C GLN A 263 -9.45 -5.18 -4.26
N HIS A 264 -8.22 -5.61 -4.50
CA HIS A 264 -7.92 -6.86 -5.22
C HIS A 264 -8.40 -8.12 -4.47
N LEU A 265 -8.48 -8.06 -3.14
CA LEU A 265 -8.98 -9.14 -2.30
C LEU A 265 -10.51 -9.23 -2.25
N THR A 266 -11.24 -8.17 -2.60
CA THR A 266 -12.68 -8.05 -2.34
C THR A 266 -13.53 -7.69 -3.54
N LEU A 267 -12.96 -7.05 -4.55
CA LEU A 267 -13.62 -6.68 -5.81
C LEU A 267 -13.04 -7.50 -6.96
N ASP A 268 -13.84 -7.78 -7.98
CA ASP A 268 -13.43 -8.54 -9.14
C ASP A 268 -13.69 -7.80 -10.46
N GLU A 269 -13.21 -8.35 -11.57
CA GLU A 269 -13.29 -7.74 -12.89
C GLU A 269 -14.71 -7.45 -13.38
N SER A 270 -15.76 -8.07 -12.79
CA SER A 270 -17.16 -7.82 -13.15
C SER A 270 -17.57 -6.37 -12.92
N GLU A 271 -16.87 -5.64 -12.06
CA GLU A 271 -17.08 -4.21 -11.81
C GLU A 271 -16.90 -3.36 -13.09
N TYR A 272 -16.02 -3.77 -14.01
CA TYR A 272 -15.77 -3.08 -15.27
C TYR A 272 -16.87 -3.27 -16.31
N PHE A 273 -17.69 -4.32 -16.18
CA PHE A 273 -18.77 -4.62 -17.13
C PHE A 273 -20.12 -4.03 -16.71
N ASN A 274 -20.12 -3.14 -15.72
CA ASN A 274 -21.32 -2.41 -15.32
C ASN A 274 -21.79 -1.51 -16.47
N LYS A 275 -23.11 -1.50 -16.73
CA LYS A 275 -23.71 -0.64 -17.78
C LYS A 275 -23.63 0.85 -17.48
N ASP A 276 -23.54 1.20 -16.20
CA ASP A 276 -23.24 2.57 -15.78
C ASP A 276 -21.76 2.84 -15.97
N TRP A 277 -21.43 3.67 -16.96
CA TRP A 277 -20.07 4.04 -17.29
C TRP A 277 -19.33 4.66 -16.08
N ASP A 278 -20.00 5.52 -15.33
CA ASP A 278 -19.43 6.18 -14.16
C ASP A 278 -19.10 5.16 -13.06
N HIS A 279 -19.94 4.14 -12.89
CA HIS A 279 -19.66 3.04 -11.97
C HIS A 279 -18.38 2.30 -12.38
N ALA A 280 -18.29 1.86 -13.63
CA ALA A 280 -17.13 1.13 -14.13
C ALA A 280 -15.85 1.99 -14.10
N ALA A 281 -15.95 3.26 -14.51
CA ALA A 281 -14.80 4.18 -14.53
C ALA A 281 -14.24 4.45 -13.12
N ARG A 282 -15.11 4.54 -12.09
CA ARG A 282 -14.66 4.70 -10.69
C ARG A 282 -13.84 3.51 -10.19
N ARG A 283 -13.88 2.34 -10.85
CA ARG A 283 -13.13 1.14 -10.52
C ARG A 283 -11.80 1.02 -11.28
N VAL A 284 -11.55 1.90 -12.26
CA VAL A 284 -10.30 1.87 -13.03
C VAL A 284 -9.11 2.24 -12.16
N MET A 285 -8.21 1.27 -12.00
CA MET A 285 -6.91 1.37 -11.31
C MET A 285 -5.89 0.42 -11.94
N SER A 286 -4.62 0.56 -11.64
CA SER A 286 -3.54 -0.29 -12.20
C SER A 286 -2.65 -0.86 -11.11
N PRO A 287 -2.50 -2.20 -11.05
CA PRO A 287 -3.15 -3.21 -11.88
C PRO A 287 -4.68 -3.26 -11.70
N PRO A 288 -5.45 -3.72 -12.72
CA PRO A 288 -6.89 -3.81 -12.62
C PRO A 288 -7.34 -4.95 -11.72
N PHE A 289 -8.61 -4.93 -11.31
CA PHE A 289 -9.24 -6.07 -10.67
C PHE A 289 -9.23 -7.29 -11.59
N ARG A 290 -9.08 -8.45 -10.99
CA ARG A 290 -8.97 -9.74 -11.67
C ARG A 290 -10.20 -10.61 -11.38
N ASN A 291 -10.30 -11.76 -12.04
CA ASN A 291 -11.31 -12.74 -11.70
C ASN A 291 -11.04 -13.39 -10.31
N LYS A 292 -12.05 -14.13 -9.80
CA LYS A 292 -12.00 -14.69 -8.45
C LYS A 292 -10.89 -15.71 -8.21
N LEU A 293 -10.41 -16.39 -9.24
CA LEU A 293 -9.29 -17.34 -9.10
C LEU A 293 -8.02 -16.65 -8.61
N HIS A 294 -7.76 -15.43 -9.10
CA HIS A 294 -6.64 -14.64 -8.63
C HIS A 294 -6.84 -14.20 -7.17
N GLN A 295 -8.07 -13.85 -6.75
CA GLN A 295 -8.36 -13.53 -5.35
C GLN A 295 -8.04 -14.71 -4.42
N ASP A 296 -8.43 -15.93 -4.80
CA ASP A 296 -8.14 -17.13 -4.00
C ASP A 296 -6.62 -17.34 -3.84
N SER A 297 -5.84 -17.09 -4.89
CA SER A 297 -4.37 -17.11 -4.83
C SER A 297 -3.82 -16.06 -3.87
N LEU A 298 -4.34 -14.82 -3.90
CA LEU A 298 -3.91 -13.75 -3.00
C LEU A 298 -4.22 -14.07 -1.53
N TRP A 299 -5.43 -14.59 -1.24
CA TRP A 299 -5.79 -15.01 0.11
C TRP A 299 -4.89 -16.17 0.60
N ALA A 300 -4.62 -17.17 -0.24
CA ALA A 300 -3.68 -18.24 0.07
C ALA A 300 -2.25 -17.69 0.32
N GLY A 301 -1.86 -16.64 -0.41
CA GLY A 301 -0.60 -15.93 -0.22
C GLY A 301 -0.48 -15.27 1.15
N LEU A 302 -1.54 -14.63 1.63
CA LEU A 302 -1.57 -14.04 2.97
C LEU A 302 -1.53 -15.11 4.07
N GLN A 303 -2.31 -16.18 3.93
CA GLN A 303 -2.34 -17.30 4.88
C GLN A 303 -0.98 -18.01 5.00
N SER A 304 -0.29 -18.22 3.88
CA SER A 304 1.02 -18.88 3.86
C SER A 304 2.18 -17.96 4.23
N GLY A 305 1.95 -16.64 4.35
CA GLY A 305 3.00 -15.64 4.56
C GLY A 305 3.87 -15.38 3.33
N SER A 306 3.51 -15.91 2.15
CA SER A 306 4.19 -15.58 0.89
C SER A 306 3.89 -14.15 0.45
N LEU A 307 2.69 -13.64 0.70
CA LEU A 307 2.35 -12.21 0.67
C LEU A 307 2.41 -11.64 2.08
N SER A 308 2.91 -10.43 2.23
CA SER A 308 3.39 -9.94 3.53
C SER A 308 2.56 -8.81 4.13
N VAL A 309 1.93 -7.98 3.31
CA VAL A 309 1.25 -6.75 3.73
C VAL A 309 -0.01 -6.55 2.90
N VAL A 310 -1.07 -6.00 3.49
CA VAL A 310 -2.25 -5.54 2.76
C VAL A 310 -2.30 -4.01 2.81
N ALA A 311 -2.32 -3.38 1.65
CA ALA A 311 -2.34 -1.92 1.49
C ALA A 311 -3.61 -1.43 0.75
N THR A 312 -3.64 -0.14 0.38
CA THR A 312 -4.78 0.42 -0.37
C THR A 312 -4.43 0.94 -1.76
N ASP A 313 -3.21 1.40 -2.00
CA ASP A 313 -2.91 2.24 -3.18
C ASP A 313 -3.95 3.37 -3.31
N HIS A 314 -4.26 4.02 -2.17
CA HIS A 314 -5.29 5.05 -2.12
C HIS A 314 -4.92 6.23 -3.00
N CYS A 315 -5.60 6.31 -4.14
CA CYS A 315 -5.45 7.34 -5.15
C CYS A 315 -6.84 7.67 -5.72
N ALA A 316 -7.67 8.33 -4.91
CA ALA A 316 -9.06 8.59 -5.25
C ALA A 316 -9.19 9.72 -6.29
N PHE A 317 -10.15 9.58 -7.20
CA PHE A 317 -10.54 10.60 -8.17
C PHE A 317 -12.06 10.74 -8.18
N THR A 318 -12.54 11.98 -8.32
CA THR A 318 -13.99 12.24 -8.45
C THR A 318 -14.54 11.66 -9.75
N THR A 319 -15.84 11.49 -9.81
CA THR A 319 -16.50 11.03 -11.06
C THR A 319 -16.24 11.97 -12.24
N GLU A 320 -16.20 13.28 -12.00
CA GLU A 320 -15.89 14.30 -13.01
C GLU A 320 -14.48 14.11 -13.56
N GLN A 321 -13.50 13.83 -12.72
CA GLN A 321 -12.11 13.55 -13.16
C GLN A 321 -12.06 12.24 -13.97
N LYS A 322 -12.74 11.18 -13.52
CA LYS A 322 -12.81 9.92 -14.28
C LYS A 322 -13.41 10.11 -15.68
N ARG A 323 -14.34 11.05 -15.85
CA ARG A 323 -14.96 11.37 -17.15
C ARG A 323 -14.01 11.99 -18.18
N TYR A 324 -12.76 12.35 -17.81
CA TYR A 324 -11.73 12.70 -18.79
C TYR A 324 -11.47 11.58 -19.80
N GLY A 325 -11.77 10.34 -19.42
CA GLY A 325 -11.63 9.16 -20.27
C GLY A 325 -12.88 8.76 -21.07
N VAL A 326 -13.91 9.60 -21.14
CA VAL A 326 -15.07 9.31 -22.01
C VAL A 326 -14.62 9.27 -23.46
N GLY A 327 -14.82 8.11 -24.12
CA GLY A 327 -14.37 7.87 -25.49
C GLY A 327 -12.89 7.48 -25.64
N ASP A 328 -12.13 7.44 -24.56
CA ASP A 328 -10.72 7.00 -24.56
C ASP A 328 -10.34 6.52 -23.15
N PHE A 329 -10.45 5.21 -22.90
CA PHE A 329 -10.19 4.62 -21.60
C PHE A 329 -8.78 4.90 -21.05
N THR A 330 -7.80 5.18 -21.92
CA THR A 330 -6.42 5.47 -21.50
C THR A 330 -6.29 6.83 -20.79
N LYS A 331 -7.33 7.67 -20.86
CA LYS A 331 -7.40 8.96 -20.18
C LYS A 331 -8.20 8.92 -18.87
N ILE A 332 -8.77 7.78 -18.50
CA ILE A 332 -9.41 7.62 -17.19
C ILE A 332 -8.29 7.66 -16.12
N PRO A 333 -8.25 8.64 -15.20
CA PRO A 333 -7.24 8.64 -14.14
C PRO A 333 -7.32 7.34 -13.33
N ASN A 334 -6.19 6.59 -13.29
CA ASN A 334 -6.12 5.29 -12.63
C ASN A 334 -5.98 5.47 -11.13
N GLY A 335 -6.86 4.86 -10.35
CA GLY A 335 -6.81 4.86 -8.90
C GLY A 335 -8.19 4.80 -8.26
N THR A 336 -8.23 4.23 -7.06
CA THR A 336 -9.44 4.05 -6.25
C THR A 336 -9.17 4.47 -4.81
N GLY A 337 -10.22 4.74 -4.04
CA GLY A 337 -10.15 4.90 -2.59
C GLY A 337 -10.04 3.54 -1.88
N GLY A 338 -9.73 3.57 -0.59
CA GLY A 338 -9.67 2.34 0.24
C GLY A 338 -9.16 2.59 1.66
N LEU A 339 -8.62 3.76 1.93
CA LEU A 339 -7.88 4.07 3.16
C LEU A 339 -8.75 3.93 4.43
N GLU A 340 -10.00 4.40 4.41
CA GLU A 340 -10.94 4.23 5.53
C GLU A 340 -11.42 2.79 5.66
N ASP A 341 -11.55 2.08 4.53
CA ASP A 341 -12.25 0.79 4.49
C ASP A 341 -11.32 -0.42 4.60
N ARG A 342 -9.98 -0.23 4.51
CA ARG A 342 -8.98 -1.31 4.49
C ARG A 342 -9.14 -2.30 5.65
N LEU A 343 -9.07 -1.83 6.89
CA LEU A 343 -9.13 -2.69 8.06
C LEU A 343 -10.52 -3.32 8.25
N PRO A 344 -11.64 -2.56 8.19
CA PRO A 344 -12.98 -3.13 8.28
C PRO A 344 -13.28 -4.19 7.22
N MET A 345 -12.88 -3.96 5.98
CA MET A 345 -13.08 -4.91 4.89
C MET A 345 -12.20 -6.16 5.05
N LEU A 346 -10.93 -5.99 5.46
CA LEU A 346 -10.05 -7.12 5.71
C LEU A 346 -10.52 -7.94 6.92
N TRP A 347 -11.00 -7.29 7.99
CA TRP A 347 -11.60 -7.99 9.12
C TRP A 347 -12.82 -8.80 8.70
N THR A 348 -13.71 -8.18 7.95
CA THR A 348 -14.97 -8.81 7.52
C THR A 348 -14.73 -10.01 6.59
N ASN A 349 -13.85 -9.85 5.59
CA ASN A 349 -13.61 -10.87 4.56
C ASN A 349 -12.47 -11.83 4.91
N GLY A 350 -11.63 -11.48 5.86
CA GLY A 350 -10.51 -12.30 6.33
C GLY A 350 -10.81 -12.97 7.66
N VAL A 351 -10.92 -12.19 8.74
CA VAL A 351 -11.03 -12.74 10.10
C VAL A 351 -12.40 -13.39 10.35
N ARG A 352 -13.50 -12.69 10.03
CA ARG A 352 -14.85 -13.23 10.25
C ARG A 352 -15.18 -14.46 9.40
N THR A 353 -14.51 -14.62 8.28
CA THR A 353 -14.67 -15.81 7.41
C THR A 353 -13.70 -16.95 7.76
N GLY A 354 -12.77 -16.73 8.69
CA GLY A 354 -11.74 -17.72 9.07
C GLY A 354 -10.60 -17.87 8.05
N ARG A 355 -10.47 -16.95 7.09
CA ARG A 355 -9.31 -16.91 6.17
C ARG A 355 -8.05 -16.43 6.86
N LEU A 356 -8.18 -15.55 7.84
CA LEU A 356 -7.08 -15.05 8.67
C LEU A 356 -7.43 -15.20 10.14
N THR A 357 -6.45 -15.51 10.95
CA THR A 357 -6.52 -15.31 12.40
C THR A 357 -6.41 -13.82 12.74
N MET A 358 -6.77 -13.43 13.94
CA MET A 358 -6.57 -12.05 14.41
C MET A 358 -5.08 -11.65 14.45
N ASN A 359 -4.20 -12.61 14.75
CA ASN A 359 -2.76 -12.37 14.77
C ASN A 359 -2.20 -12.14 13.37
N GLU A 360 -2.64 -12.91 12.37
CA GLU A 360 -2.29 -12.68 10.97
C GLU A 360 -2.85 -11.34 10.46
N PHE A 361 -4.07 -10.96 10.86
CA PHE A 361 -4.62 -9.65 10.55
C PHE A 361 -3.69 -8.52 11.05
N VAL A 362 -3.26 -8.58 12.32
CA VAL A 362 -2.30 -7.61 12.88
C VAL A 362 -0.97 -7.66 12.14
N ALA A 363 -0.49 -8.86 11.81
CA ALA A 363 0.76 -9.03 11.06
C ALA A 363 0.72 -8.30 9.72
N VAL A 364 -0.31 -8.54 8.88
CA VAL A 364 -0.36 -8.02 7.50
C VAL A 364 -0.82 -6.56 7.41
N THR A 365 -1.42 -5.99 8.46
CA THR A 365 -1.89 -4.59 8.47
C THR A 365 -0.98 -3.63 9.22
N SER A 366 -0.06 -4.12 10.03
CA SER A 366 0.74 -3.30 10.92
C SER A 366 2.17 -3.83 11.11
N THR A 367 2.36 -4.99 11.75
CA THR A 367 3.68 -5.42 12.22
C THR A 367 4.65 -5.75 11.08
N ASN A 368 4.21 -6.42 10.02
CA ASN A 368 5.11 -6.82 8.93
C ASN A 368 5.68 -5.61 8.21
N ILE A 369 4.85 -4.63 7.90
CA ILE A 369 5.32 -3.41 7.26
C ILE A 369 6.22 -2.59 8.18
N ALA A 370 5.92 -2.53 9.49
CA ALA A 370 6.80 -1.88 10.45
C ALA A 370 8.20 -2.51 10.50
N LYS A 371 8.28 -3.86 10.38
CA LYS A 371 9.56 -4.58 10.28
C LYS A 371 10.28 -4.31 8.97
N ILE A 372 9.57 -4.29 7.83
CA ILE A 372 10.13 -4.00 6.50
C ILE A 372 10.71 -2.58 6.46
N LEU A 373 9.99 -1.60 7.00
CA LEU A 373 10.41 -0.20 7.05
C LEU A 373 11.40 0.11 8.20
N ASN A 374 11.79 -0.89 8.98
CA ASN A 374 12.71 -0.76 10.10
C ASN A 374 12.24 0.20 11.21
N CYS A 375 10.94 0.36 11.40
CA CYS A 375 10.36 1.15 12.48
C CYS A 375 9.75 0.30 13.63
N TYR A 376 9.81 -1.03 13.50
CA TYR A 376 9.44 -1.94 14.60
C TYR A 376 10.57 -1.98 15.65
N PRO A 377 10.29 -2.02 16.98
CA PRO A 377 8.96 -2.11 17.62
C PRO A 377 8.33 -0.74 17.96
N LYS A 378 8.96 0.37 17.60
CA LYS A 378 8.41 1.70 17.85
C LYS A 378 6.99 1.83 17.27
N LYS A 379 6.79 1.35 16.05
CA LYS A 379 5.51 1.21 15.36
C LYS A 379 5.16 -0.28 15.17
N GLY A 380 3.88 -0.59 15.01
CA GLY A 380 3.42 -1.95 14.70
C GLY A 380 3.47 -2.94 15.86
N ALA A 381 3.57 -2.46 17.10
CA ALA A 381 3.65 -3.28 18.30
C ALA A 381 2.78 -2.74 19.45
N VAL A 382 2.34 -3.63 20.33
CA VAL A 382 1.80 -3.29 21.65
C VAL A 382 2.85 -3.75 22.69
N MET A 383 3.80 -2.87 22.98
CA MET A 383 4.94 -3.16 23.85
C MET A 383 5.30 -1.93 24.68
N VAL A 384 5.87 -2.14 25.86
CA VAL A 384 6.45 -1.04 26.68
C VAL A 384 7.58 -0.38 25.87
N GLY A 385 7.52 0.95 25.75
CA GLY A 385 8.44 1.76 24.96
C GLY A 385 8.01 2.01 23.52
N ALA A 386 6.98 1.31 23.00
CA ALA A 386 6.39 1.59 21.70
C ALA A 386 5.51 2.86 21.74
N ASP A 387 5.31 3.46 20.59
CA ASP A 387 4.32 4.52 20.44
C ASP A 387 2.91 3.98 20.73
N ALA A 388 2.09 4.80 21.37
CA ALA A 388 0.72 4.41 21.73
C ALA A 388 -0.26 4.54 20.55
N ASP A 389 0.17 4.13 19.37
CA ASP A 389 -0.64 4.03 18.15
C ASP A 389 -1.49 2.77 18.24
N LEU A 390 -2.63 2.91 18.89
CA LEU A 390 -3.50 1.78 19.25
C LEU A 390 -4.89 1.97 18.65
N ILE A 391 -5.50 0.86 18.29
CA ILE A 391 -6.93 0.79 17.97
C ILE A 391 -7.67 -0.04 19.01
N VAL A 392 -8.83 0.44 19.44
CA VAL A 392 -9.80 -0.30 20.22
C VAL A 392 -10.89 -0.78 19.28
N TRP A 393 -10.89 -2.08 19.01
CA TRP A 393 -11.69 -2.71 17.98
C TRP A 393 -12.87 -3.46 18.60
N ASP A 394 -14.09 -2.96 18.34
CA ASP A 394 -15.31 -3.67 18.70
C ASP A 394 -15.68 -4.67 17.59
N PRO A 395 -15.54 -6.00 17.81
CA PRO A 395 -15.80 -7.01 16.79
C PRO A 395 -17.28 -7.13 16.39
N ASN A 396 -18.19 -6.58 17.19
CA ASN A 396 -19.63 -6.66 16.99
C ASN A 396 -20.22 -5.43 16.28
N LYS A 397 -19.47 -4.32 16.26
CA LYS A 397 -19.91 -3.09 15.60
C LYS A 397 -19.97 -3.29 14.10
N THR A 398 -21.03 -2.80 13.47
CA THR A 398 -21.22 -2.83 12.03
C THR A 398 -21.38 -1.41 11.49
N LYS A 399 -20.95 -1.20 10.25
CA LYS A 399 -21.05 0.07 9.52
C LYS A 399 -21.52 -0.24 8.10
N VAL A 400 -22.42 0.58 7.57
CA VAL A 400 -22.73 0.58 6.15
C VAL A 400 -21.75 1.54 5.46
N ILE A 401 -21.01 1.03 4.48
CA ILE A 401 -20.13 1.84 3.66
C ILE A 401 -21.00 2.51 2.58
N SER A 402 -21.02 3.84 2.56
CA SER A 402 -21.78 4.63 1.58
C SER A 402 -21.02 5.91 1.24
N ALA A 403 -21.46 6.57 0.16
CA ALA A 403 -20.89 7.85 -0.25
C ALA A 403 -21.44 9.05 0.56
N ASN A 404 -22.32 8.81 1.53
CA ASN A 404 -22.97 9.83 2.36
C ASN A 404 -22.49 9.79 3.80
#